data_b88138f8b55a7f71fb0faa0304246468
#
_entry.id   b88138f8b55a7f71fb0faa0304246468
#
_cell.length_a   1.000
_cell.length_b   1.000
_cell.length_c   1.000
_cell.angle_alpha   90.00
_cell.angle_beta   90.00
_cell.angle_gamma   90.00
#
_symmetry.space_group_name_H-M   'P 1'
#
loop_
_entity.id
_entity.type
_entity.pdbx_description
1 polymer ?
#
loop_
_entity_poly.entity_id
_entity_poly.type
_entity_poly.pdbx_seq_one_letter_code
_entity_poly.pdbx_strand_id
1 'polypeptide(L)'
;MLEKKIALLTSVTFNNIGNGFIDLGAEAALMKALPLNAELFKVSSNANFAATMGQMFMLKENPIINWLWVHTMQRAAKKLHDRSYKTVKTQNIFSMASMVKCDYFIIPECVLTVPFFTIYGDLIKRKAEQGSKIIFLGASGNFYTEYEVKFVSEYLRKLRPYAIMTRDSLAYKYYANFTKNSYNG
;
A
#
# COMPACT_ATOMS: atom_id res chain seq x y z
N MET A 1 5.12 27.79 -15.10
CA MET A 1 4.88 26.33 -15.18
C MET A 1 4.08 25.94 -13.95
N LEU A 2 2.98 25.19 -14.12
CA LEU A 2 2.20 24.70 -12.96
C LEU A 2 3.07 23.75 -12.13
N GLU A 3 3.12 24.00 -10.83
CA GLU A 3 3.81 23.17 -9.85
C GLU A 3 3.15 21.77 -9.82
N LYS A 4 3.96 20.72 -9.96
CA LYS A 4 3.46 19.34 -9.91
C LYS A 4 3.34 18.86 -8.46
N LYS A 5 2.17 18.40 -8.09
CA LYS A 5 1.88 17.86 -6.75
C LYS A 5 2.02 16.34 -6.72
N ILE A 6 2.92 15.89 -5.89
CA ILE A 6 3.28 14.46 -5.77
C ILE A 6 2.99 14.00 -4.36
N ALA A 7 2.09 13.05 -4.21
CA ALA A 7 1.79 12.43 -2.94
C ALA A 7 2.53 11.09 -2.81
N LEU A 8 3.32 10.94 -1.75
CA LEU A 8 3.95 9.69 -1.35
C LEU A 8 3.14 9.05 -0.22
N LEU A 9 2.57 7.88 -0.47
CA LEU A 9 1.86 7.11 0.54
C LEU A 9 2.87 6.46 1.48
N THR A 10 2.86 6.83 2.75
CA THR A 10 3.76 6.28 3.76
C THR A 10 3.06 5.21 4.58
N SER A 11 3.77 4.12 4.87
CA SER A 11 3.24 2.98 5.62
C SER A 11 3.98 2.72 6.94
N VAL A 12 4.78 3.69 7.38
CA VAL A 12 5.53 3.62 8.64
C VAL A 12 4.60 3.38 9.83
N THR A 13 4.94 2.36 10.63
CA THR A 13 4.33 2.08 11.94
C THR A 13 5.42 1.83 12.95
N PHE A 14 5.16 2.10 14.25
CA PHE A 14 6.14 1.82 15.31
C PHE A 14 6.46 0.33 15.46
N ASN A 15 5.57 -0.55 14.98
CA ASN A 15 5.77 -1.99 15.01
C ASN A 15 6.62 -2.50 13.84
N ASN A 16 6.83 -1.67 12.81
CA ASN A 16 7.61 -2.02 11.64
C ASN A 16 8.48 -0.84 11.21
N ILE A 17 9.60 -0.68 11.91
CA ILE A 17 10.61 0.36 11.62
C ILE A 17 11.19 0.16 10.20
N GLY A 18 11.19 -1.07 9.69
CA GLY A 18 11.65 -1.36 8.33
C GLY A 18 10.92 -0.53 7.27
N ASN A 19 9.63 -0.33 7.42
CA ASN A 19 8.86 0.54 6.53
C ASN A 19 9.35 2.00 6.57
N GLY A 20 9.89 2.46 7.71
CA GLY A 20 10.46 3.80 7.82
C GLY A 20 11.69 4.01 6.96
N PHE A 21 12.58 3.02 6.87
CA PHE A 21 13.75 3.09 5.99
C PHE A 21 13.34 3.09 4.51
N ILE A 22 12.28 2.39 4.18
CA ILE A 22 11.75 2.33 2.82
C ILE A 22 11.10 3.65 2.42
N ASP A 23 10.26 4.19 3.30
CA ASP A 23 9.64 5.50 3.08
C ASP A 23 10.72 6.59 2.92
N LEU A 24 11.78 6.58 3.76
CA LEU A 24 12.91 7.50 3.64
C LEU A 24 13.72 7.28 2.35
N GLY A 25 13.95 6.03 1.97
CA GLY A 25 14.63 5.68 0.72
C GLY A 25 13.84 6.14 -0.51
N ALA A 26 12.53 5.93 -0.52
CA ALA A 26 11.64 6.38 -1.57
C ALA A 26 11.62 7.92 -1.66
N GLU A 27 11.51 8.61 -0.51
CA GLU A 27 11.57 10.06 -0.44
C GLU A 27 12.91 10.59 -0.99
N ALA A 28 14.04 10.03 -0.55
CA ALA A 28 15.37 10.45 -0.99
C ALA A 28 15.57 10.21 -2.51
N ALA A 29 15.08 9.11 -3.05
CA ALA A 29 15.14 8.82 -4.47
C ALA A 29 14.28 9.82 -5.28
N LEU A 30 13.06 10.10 -4.80
CA LEU A 30 12.18 11.07 -5.42
C LEU A 30 12.76 12.48 -5.39
N MET A 31 13.30 12.93 -4.25
CA MET A 31 13.92 14.26 -4.14
C MET A 31 15.08 14.45 -5.11
N LYS A 32 15.81 13.39 -5.45
CA LYS A 32 16.87 13.44 -6.49
C LYS A 32 16.33 13.46 -7.92
N ALA A 33 15.19 12.80 -8.14
CA ALA A 33 14.64 12.61 -9.49
C ALA A 33 13.65 13.70 -9.90
N LEU A 34 13.05 14.41 -8.94
CA LEU A 34 12.03 15.38 -9.20
C LEU A 34 12.62 16.74 -9.62
N PRO A 35 11.94 17.46 -10.52
CA PRO A 35 12.34 18.84 -10.85
C PRO A 35 12.11 19.76 -9.64
N LEU A 36 12.89 20.84 -9.57
CA LEU A 36 12.87 21.82 -8.46
C LEU A 36 11.50 22.46 -8.20
N ASN A 37 10.61 22.44 -9.19
CA ASN A 37 9.25 22.99 -9.09
C ASN A 37 8.18 21.93 -8.76
N ALA A 38 8.57 20.75 -8.28
CA ALA A 38 7.65 19.73 -7.82
C ALA A 38 7.47 19.82 -6.30
N GLU A 39 6.21 19.79 -5.86
CA GLU A 39 5.84 19.70 -4.44
C GLU A 39 5.68 18.22 -4.07
N LEU A 40 6.56 17.72 -3.21
CA LEU A 40 6.45 16.37 -2.62
C LEU A 40 5.88 16.46 -1.22
N PHE A 41 4.77 15.77 -0.98
CA PHE A 41 4.18 15.68 0.35
C PHE A 41 3.86 14.23 0.71
N LYS A 42 3.92 13.91 2.00
CA LYS A 42 3.68 12.57 2.53
C LYS A 42 2.25 12.45 3.03
N VAL A 43 1.63 11.31 2.73
CA VAL A 43 0.29 10.96 3.17
C VAL A 43 0.34 9.62 3.89
N SER A 44 0.02 9.62 5.19
CA SER A 44 0.01 8.38 5.97
C SER A 44 -1.14 7.47 5.56
N SER A 45 -0.84 6.18 5.38
CA SER A 45 -1.83 5.12 5.20
C SER A 45 -2.52 4.74 6.52
N ASN A 46 -1.93 5.12 7.67
CA ASN A 46 -2.37 4.72 9.01
C ASN A 46 -3.07 5.88 9.73
N ALA A 47 -4.34 6.12 9.41
CA ALA A 47 -5.10 7.28 9.91
C ALA A 47 -5.35 7.31 11.43
N ASN A 48 -5.33 6.16 12.12
CA ASN A 48 -5.69 6.05 13.54
C ASN A 48 -4.60 5.40 14.40
N PHE A 49 -3.37 5.64 14.05
CA PHE A 49 -2.23 5.02 14.71
C PHE A 49 -2.20 5.27 16.24
N ALA A 50 -2.45 6.49 16.69
CA ALA A 50 -2.42 6.85 18.09
C ALA A 50 -3.49 6.10 18.92
N ALA A 51 -4.71 5.94 18.37
CA ALA A 51 -5.78 5.21 19.03
C ALA A 51 -5.48 3.69 19.11
N THR A 52 -4.92 3.12 18.04
CA THR A 52 -4.56 1.69 18.01
C THR A 52 -3.42 1.39 18.98
N MET A 53 -2.42 2.27 19.08
CA MET A 53 -1.31 2.09 20.00
C MET A 53 -1.73 2.28 21.46
N GLY A 54 -2.62 3.22 21.77
CA GLY A 54 -3.15 3.39 23.11
C GLY A 54 -3.81 2.10 23.63
N GLN A 55 -4.57 1.40 22.80
CA GLN A 55 -5.19 0.12 23.15
C GLN A 55 -4.14 -1.01 23.34
N MET A 56 -3.10 -1.04 22.53
CA MET A 56 -2.04 -2.06 22.67
C MET A 56 -1.22 -1.87 23.97
N PHE A 57 -1.02 -0.64 24.43
CA PHE A 57 -0.30 -0.37 25.66
C PHE A 57 -1.09 -0.77 26.91
N MET A 58 -2.41 -0.63 26.90
CA MET A 58 -3.27 -1.03 28.02
C MET A 58 -3.27 -2.56 28.28
N LEU A 59 -3.01 -3.36 27.25
CA LEU A 59 -2.99 -4.82 27.36
C LEU A 59 -1.63 -5.38 27.82
N LYS A 60 -0.56 -4.58 27.79
CA LYS A 60 0.79 -5.01 28.18
C LYS A 60 0.98 -5.21 29.69
N GLU A 61 0.12 -4.66 30.52
CA GLU A 61 0.28 -4.73 31.99
C GLU A 61 0.02 -6.13 32.55
N ASN A 62 -0.69 -7.01 31.80
CA ASN A 62 -0.90 -8.38 32.23
C ASN A 62 -0.41 -9.37 31.18
N PRO A 63 0.73 -10.07 31.42
CA PRO A 63 1.33 -10.99 30.47
C PRO A 63 0.42 -12.14 30.07
N ILE A 64 -0.47 -12.61 30.96
CA ILE A 64 -1.40 -13.71 30.69
C ILE A 64 -2.51 -13.25 29.73
N ILE A 65 -3.06 -12.05 29.96
CA ILE A 65 -4.08 -11.46 29.08
C ILE A 65 -3.48 -11.16 27.71
N ASN A 66 -2.26 -10.65 27.67
CA ASN A 66 -1.56 -10.38 26.41
C ASN A 66 -1.29 -11.69 25.62
N TRP A 67 -0.87 -12.76 26.30
CA TRP A 67 -0.66 -14.06 25.69
C TRP A 67 -1.96 -14.64 25.12
N LEU A 68 -3.06 -14.64 25.89
CA LEU A 68 -4.39 -15.06 25.45
C LEU A 68 -4.89 -14.21 24.27
N TRP A 69 -4.72 -12.90 24.34
CA TRP A 69 -5.12 -11.98 23.28
C TRP A 69 -4.37 -12.25 21.97
N VAL A 70 -3.05 -12.35 22.02
CA VAL A 70 -2.23 -12.61 20.83
C VAL A 70 -2.61 -13.95 20.21
N HIS A 71 -2.78 -15.02 21.01
CA HIS A 71 -3.11 -16.34 20.50
C HIS A 71 -4.54 -16.44 19.94
N THR A 72 -5.51 -15.81 20.59
CA THR A 72 -6.90 -15.80 20.11
C THR A 72 -7.03 -14.94 18.87
N MET A 73 -6.35 -13.77 18.82
CA MET A 73 -6.39 -12.89 17.66
C MET A 73 -5.64 -13.45 16.46
N GLN A 74 -4.50 -14.11 16.66
CA GLN A 74 -3.82 -14.80 15.55
C GLN A 74 -4.67 -15.92 14.96
N ARG A 75 -5.36 -16.70 15.79
CA ARG A 75 -6.29 -17.74 15.31
C ARG A 75 -7.52 -17.15 14.62
N ALA A 76 -8.08 -16.07 15.18
CA ALA A 76 -9.20 -15.36 14.57
C ALA A 76 -8.79 -14.68 13.26
N ALA A 77 -7.61 -14.04 13.21
CA ALA A 77 -7.06 -13.44 12.01
C ALA A 77 -6.83 -14.46 10.90
N LYS A 78 -6.26 -15.64 11.24
CA LYS A 78 -6.08 -16.73 10.28
C LYS A 78 -7.43 -17.24 9.74
N LYS A 79 -8.42 -17.42 10.62
CA LYS A 79 -9.75 -17.89 10.24
C LYS A 79 -10.55 -16.84 9.44
N LEU A 80 -10.37 -15.56 9.75
CA LEU A 80 -10.93 -14.43 8.99
C LEU A 80 -10.22 -14.26 7.66
N HIS A 81 -8.91 -14.43 7.61
CA HIS A 81 -8.13 -14.41 6.39
C HIS A 81 -8.63 -15.49 5.41
N ASP A 82 -8.79 -16.72 5.87
CA ASP A 82 -9.29 -17.81 5.02
C ASP A 82 -10.75 -17.60 4.57
N ARG A 83 -11.56 -16.88 5.36
CA ARG A 83 -12.95 -16.53 5.00
C ARG A 83 -13.05 -15.26 4.15
N SER A 84 -12.16 -14.29 4.34
CA SER A 84 -12.21 -12.99 3.65
C SER A 84 -11.96 -13.12 2.16
N TYR A 85 -11.24 -14.14 1.72
CA TYR A 85 -11.07 -14.42 0.29
C TYR A 85 -12.37 -14.79 -0.42
N LYS A 86 -13.40 -15.23 0.31
CA LYS A 86 -14.68 -15.66 -0.28
C LYS A 86 -15.79 -14.59 -0.27
N THR A 87 -15.65 -13.56 0.55
CA THR A 87 -16.74 -12.60 0.80
C THR A 87 -16.28 -11.16 1.01
N VAL A 88 -15.24 -10.72 0.30
CA VAL A 88 -14.77 -9.33 0.43
C VAL A 88 -15.79 -8.39 -0.19
N LYS A 89 -16.68 -7.87 0.64
CA LYS A 89 -17.28 -6.57 0.37
C LYS A 89 -16.20 -5.54 0.69
N THR A 90 -15.79 -4.78 -0.32
CA THR A 90 -14.89 -3.64 -0.16
C THR A 90 -15.40 -2.78 0.98
N GLN A 91 -14.66 -2.73 2.08
CA GLN A 91 -14.95 -1.77 3.13
C GLN A 91 -14.54 -0.40 2.58
N ASN A 92 -15.47 0.54 2.55
CA ASN A 92 -15.18 1.93 2.22
C ASN A 92 -14.31 2.51 3.35
N ILE A 93 -13.00 2.27 3.30
CA ILE A 93 -12.05 2.89 4.21
C ILE A 93 -11.91 4.34 3.75
N PHE A 94 -12.54 5.25 4.49
CA PHE A 94 -12.38 6.67 4.27
C PHE A 94 -11.03 7.08 4.84
N SER A 95 -10.05 7.27 3.96
CA SER A 95 -8.73 7.77 4.32
C SER A 95 -8.63 9.25 3.99
N MET A 96 -8.00 10.04 4.88
CA MET A 96 -7.67 11.44 4.59
C MET A 96 -6.84 11.58 3.30
N ALA A 97 -6.07 10.56 2.95
CA ALA A 97 -5.38 10.46 1.67
C ALA A 97 -6.33 10.62 0.47
N SER A 98 -7.61 10.21 0.58
CA SER A 98 -8.58 10.37 -0.51
C SER A 98 -8.96 11.83 -0.78
N MET A 99 -8.80 12.72 0.20
CA MET A 99 -9.16 14.14 0.09
C MET A 99 -8.06 14.99 -0.54
N VAL A 100 -6.83 14.51 -0.52
CA VAL A 100 -5.68 15.25 -1.05
C VAL A 100 -5.63 15.15 -2.56
N LYS A 101 -5.63 16.26 -3.28
CA LYS A 101 -5.45 16.29 -4.74
C LYS A 101 -3.97 16.29 -5.11
N CYS A 102 -3.57 15.41 -6.03
CA CYS A 102 -2.21 15.29 -6.52
C CYS A 102 -2.18 14.91 -8.00
N ASP A 103 -1.10 15.28 -8.70
CA ASP A 103 -0.86 14.84 -10.08
C ASP A 103 -0.34 13.41 -10.14
N TYR A 104 0.49 13.05 -9.16
CA TYR A 104 1.06 11.70 -9.02
C TYR A 104 0.80 11.16 -7.61
N PHE A 105 0.36 9.91 -7.54
CA PHE A 105 0.17 9.19 -6.31
C PHE A 105 1.11 7.99 -6.30
N ILE A 106 2.14 8.04 -5.45
CA ILE A 106 3.22 7.06 -5.39
C ILE A 106 3.00 6.17 -4.19
N ILE A 107 3.04 4.86 -4.43
CA ILE A 107 2.86 3.81 -3.45
C ILE A 107 4.17 3.04 -3.37
N PRO A 108 5.02 3.32 -2.37
CA PRO A 108 6.28 2.63 -2.21
C PRO A 108 6.05 1.22 -1.65
N GLU A 109 6.97 0.33 -1.95
CA GLU A 109 7.10 -1.02 -1.36
C GLU A 109 5.81 -1.82 -1.21
N CYS A 110 4.96 -1.76 -2.23
CA CYS A 110 3.70 -2.46 -2.18
C CYS A 110 3.87 -3.95 -2.52
N VAL A 111 3.32 -4.82 -1.68
CA VAL A 111 3.17 -6.24 -2.00
C VAL A 111 1.83 -6.42 -2.69
N LEU A 112 1.86 -6.58 -4.02
CA LEU A 112 0.67 -6.68 -4.87
C LEU A 112 -0.05 -8.02 -4.60
N THR A 113 -0.96 -8.00 -3.67
CA THR A 113 -1.71 -9.17 -3.18
C THR A 113 -3.19 -8.84 -3.06
N VAL A 114 -4.01 -9.88 -2.87
CA VAL A 114 -5.44 -9.70 -2.58
C VAL A 114 -5.67 -8.83 -1.34
N PRO A 115 -5.00 -9.08 -0.18
CA PRO A 115 -5.13 -8.22 0.99
C PRO A 115 -4.74 -6.76 0.72
N PHE A 116 -3.68 -6.51 -0.03
CA PHE A 116 -3.25 -5.16 -0.37
C PHE A 116 -4.37 -4.39 -1.11
N PHE A 117 -4.93 -4.97 -2.17
CA PHE A 117 -5.98 -4.30 -2.92
C PHE A 117 -7.33 -4.26 -2.18
N THR A 118 -7.56 -5.17 -1.23
CA THR A 118 -8.72 -5.10 -0.34
C THR A 118 -8.65 -3.88 0.57
N ILE A 119 -7.45 -3.56 1.07
CA ILE A 119 -7.24 -2.43 1.98
C ILE A 119 -7.12 -1.10 1.21
N TYR A 120 -6.28 -1.07 0.18
CA TYR A 120 -5.90 0.17 -0.50
C TYR A 120 -6.59 0.37 -1.85
N GLY A 121 -7.27 -0.65 -2.38
CA GLY A 121 -7.82 -0.62 -3.72
C GLY A 121 -8.79 0.53 -3.96
N ASP A 122 -9.71 0.78 -3.05
CA ASP A 122 -10.66 1.89 -3.18
C ASP A 122 -9.98 3.25 -3.16
N LEU A 123 -8.97 3.44 -2.29
CA LEU A 123 -8.17 4.66 -2.26
C LEU A 123 -7.46 4.88 -3.61
N ILE A 124 -6.77 3.85 -4.10
CA ILE A 124 -6.01 3.89 -5.36
C ILE A 124 -6.94 4.20 -6.54
N LYS A 125 -8.10 3.53 -6.59
CA LYS A 125 -9.12 3.75 -7.62
C LYS A 125 -9.62 5.20 -7.59
N ARG A 126 -9.98 5.73 -6.41
CA ARG A 126 -10.43 7.13 -6.26
C ARG A 126 -9.37 8.12 -6.71
N LYS A 127 -8.08 7.86 -6.41
CA LYS A 127 -6.98 8.70 -6.89
C LYS A 127 -6.88 8.70 -8.41
N ALA A 128 -7.00 7.54 -9.03
CA ALA A 128 -7.01 7.43 -10.48
C ALA A 128 -8.23 8.15 -11.10
N GLU A 129 -9.42 8.01 -10.51
CA GLU A 129 -10.64 8.72 -10.93
C GLU A 129 -10.54 10.23 -10.75
N GLN A 130 -9.75 10.72 -9.78
CA GLN A 130 -9.42 12.13 -9.60
C GLN A 130 -8.39 12.66 -10.61
N GLY A 131 -7.87 11.80 -11.49
CA GLY A 131 -6.88 12.14 -12.51
C GLY A 131 -5.43 11.99 -12.06
N SER A 132 -5.18 11.47 -10.86
CA SER A 132 -3.81 11.22 -10.41
C SER A 132 -3.18 10.04 -11.16
N LYS A 133 -1.92 10.19 -11.57
CA LYS A 133 -1.12 9.12 -12.15
C LYS A 133 -0.63 8.20 -11.04
N ILE A 134 -1.05 6.94 -11.05
CA ILE A 134 -0.68 5.95 -10.02
C ILE A 134 0.66 5.33 -10.36
N ILE A 135 1.58 5.33 -9.41
CA ILE A 135 2.91 4.74 -9.53
C ILE A 135 3.10 3.73 -8.38
N PHE A 136 3.39 2.49 -8.73
CA PHE A 136 3.86 1.48 -7.80
C PHE A 136 5.39 1.46 -7.82
N LEU A 137 6.02 1.82 -6.70
CA LEU A 137 7.46 1.94 -6.56
C LEU A 137 8.01 0.80 -5.68
N GLY A 138 8.86 -0.06 -6.24
CA GLY A 138 9.38 -1.23 -5.53
C GLY A 138 8.33 -2.31 -5.28
N ALA A 139 7.42 -2.51 -6.25
CA ALA A 139 6.36 -3.50 -6.14
C ALA A 139 6.89 -4.93 -6.15
N SER A 140 6.30 -5.80 -5.34
CA SER A 140 6.55 -7.25 -5.35
C SER A 140 5.21 -8.00 -5.25
N GLY A 141 5.25 -9.31 -5.37
CA GLY A 141 4.16 -10.19 -4.96
C GLY A 141 4.53 -10.99 -3.71
N ASN A 142 3.67 -11.90 -3.30
CA ASN A 142 3.95 -12.78 -2.16
C ASN A 142 4.10 -14.24 -2.62
N PHE A 143 3.01 -14.96 -2.78
CA PHE A 143 3.04 -16.37 -3.14
C PHE A 143 2.86 -16.63 -4.63
N TYR A 144 2.42 -15.65 -5.39
CA TYR A 144 2.13 -15.76 -6.83
C TYR A 144 1.24 -16.96 -7.20
N THR A 145 0.27 -17.27 -6.33
CA THR A 145 -0.71 -18.31 -6.64
C THR A 145 -1.53 -17.90 -7.86
N GLU A 146 -2.06 -18.87 -8.59
CA GLU A 146 -2.89 -18.60 -9.78
C GLU A 146 -4.05 -17.63 -9.46
N TYR A 147 -4.70 -17.82 -8.32
CA TYR A 147 -5.76 -16.94 -7.85
C TYR A 147 -5.27 -15.51 -7.59
N GLU A 148 -4.15 -15.36 -6.87
CA GLU A 148 -3.57 -14.05 -6.56
C GLU A 148 -3.15 -13.32 -7.84
N VAL A 149 -2.42 -13.99 -8.72
CA VAL A 149 -1.98 -13.41 -10.00
C VAL A 149 -3.17 -12.99 -10.85
N LYS A 150 -4.22 -13.82 -10.94
CA LYS A 150 -5.44 -13.49 -11.67
C LYS A 150 -6.11 -12.25 -11.10
N PHE A 151 -6.34 -12.22 -9.79
CA PHE A 151 -7.00 -11.10 -9.10
C PHE A 151 -6.22 -9.79 -9.29
N VAL A 152 -4.91 -9.80 -9.03
CA VAL A 152 -4.04 -8.63 -9.18
C VAL A 152 -4.02 -8.15 -10.63
N SER A 153 -3.89 -9.07 -11.57
CA SER A 153 -3.90 -8.77 -13.01
C SER A 153 -5.21 -8.11 -13.46
N GLU A 154 -6.35 -8.60 -12.98
CA GLU A 154 -7.65 -7.99 -13.28
C GLU A 154 -7.75 -6.57 -12.71
N TYR A 155 -7.24 -6.36 -11.49
CA TYR A 155 -7.22 -5.06 -10.86
C TYR A 155 -6.32 -4.08 -11.63
N LEU A 156 -5.06 -4.47 -11.95
CA LEU A 156 -4.11 -3.64 -12.68
C LEU A 156 -4.62 -3.30 -14.10
N ARG A 157 -5.26 -4.25 -14.76
CA ARG A 157 -5.87 -4.03 -16.09
C ARG A 157 -6.95 -2.93 -16.05
N LYS A 158 -7.77 -2.90 -14.99
CA LYS A 158 -8.80 -1.87 -14.79
C LYS A 158 -8.19 -0.53 -14.39
N LEU A 159 -7.20 -0.57 -13.50
CA LEU A 159 -6.55 0.63 -12.97
C LEU A 159 -5.70 1.35 -14.03
N ARG A 160 -4.99 0.59 -14.89
CA ARG A 160 -4.03 1.12 -15.88
C ARG A 160 -3.00 2.06 -15.21
N PRO A 161 -2.17 1.57 -14.30
CA PRO A 161 -1.23 2.41 -13.58
C PRO A 161 -0.28 3.13 -14.55
N TYR A 162 0.16 4.32 -14.17
CA TYR A 162 1.11 5.09 -14.97
C TYR A 162 2.48 4.42 -15.02
N ALA A 163 2.96 3.88 -13.89
CA ALA A 163 4.22 3.15 -13.84
C ALA A 163 4.16 2.02 -12.80
N ILE A 164 4.90 0.95 -13.07
CA ILE A 164 5.18 -0.15 -12.14
C ILE A 164 6.69 -0.37 -12.12
N MET A 165 7.32 -0.08 -11.00
CA MET A 165 8.72 -0.42 -10.72
C MET A 165 8.72 -1.61 -9.78
N THR A 166 9.20 -2.76 -10.24
CA THR A 166 9.24 -3.97 -9.42
C THR A 166 10.59 -4.11 -8.74
N ARG A 167 10.64 -4.78 -7.60
CA ARG A 167 11.87 -5.09 -6.88
C ARG A 167 12.34 -6.53 -7.09
N ASP A 168 11.57 -7.33 -7.84
CA ASP A 168 11.90 -8.71 -8.14
C ASP A 168 11.43 -9.12 -9.54
N SER A 169 12.13 -10.09 -10.13
CA SER A 169 11.89 -10.56 -11.48
C SER A 169 10.55 -11.30 -11.66
N LEU A 170 10.00 -11.90 -10.59
CA LEU A 170 8.70 -12.56 -10.66
C LEU A 170 7.57 -11.53 -10.74
N ALA A 171 7.61 -10.48 -9.93
CA ALA A 171 6.66 -9.38 -10.04
C ALA A 171 6.73 -8.72 -11.42
N TYR A 172 7.93 -8.52 -11.95
CA TYR A 172 8.12 -8.01 -13.31
C TYR A 172 7.47 -8.91 -14.34
N LYS A 173 7.76 -10.23 -14.30
CA LYS A 173 7.18 -11.22 -15.21
C LYS A 173 5.66 -11.19 -15.25
N TYR A 174 5.01 -11.07 -14.07
CA TYR A 174 3.55 -11.14 -13.99
C TYR A 174 2.86 -9.81 -14.22
N TYR A 175 3.48 -8.67 -13.82
CA TYR A 175 2.77 -7.41 -13.72
C TYR A 175 3.31 -6.28 -14.63
N ALA A 176 4.45 -6.46 -15.29
CA ALA A 176 5.05 -5.43 -16.15
C ALA A 176 4.14 -5.02 -17.32
N ASN A 177 3.37 -5.94 -17.87
CA ASN A 177 2.57 -5.73 -19.09
C ASN A 177 1.31 -4.85 -18.86
N PHE A 178 1.02 -4.44 -17.63
CA PHE A 178 -0.15 -3.60 -17.34
C PHE A 178 0.13 -2.10 -17.46
N THR A 179 1.35 -1.71 -17.77
CA THR A 179 1.75 -0.34 -18.04
C THR A 179 2.83 -0.28 -19.13
N LYS A 180 2.94 0.87 -19.80
CA LYS A 180 4.05 1.13 -20.74
C LYS A 180 5.35 1.51 -20.03
N ASN A 181 5.26 1.95 -18.78
CA ASN A 181 6.39 2.41 -17.96
C ASN A 181 6.66 1.36 -16.86
N SER A 182 7.22 0.21 -17.26
CA SER A 182 7.61 -0.85 -16.34
C SER A 182 9.13 -0.99 -16.25
N TYR A 183 9.61 -1.15 -15.02
CA TYR A 183 11.03 -1.27 -14.73
C TYR A 183 11.24 -2.39 -13.71
N ASN A 184 12.30 -3.17 -13.94
CA ASN A 184 12.76 -4.18 -13.01
C ASN A 184 13.96 -3.61 -12.23
N GLY A 185 13.86 -3.58 -10.88
CA GLY A 185 14.95 -3.15 -10.00
C GLY A 185 15.87 -4.28 -9.61
#